data_f9fa9e5dbf3e88fe6bebd6bc1c95f46e
#
_entry.id   f9fa9e5dbf3e88fe6bebd6bc1c95f46e
#
_cell.length_a   1.000
_cell.length_b   1.000
_cell.length_c   1.000
_cell.angle_alpha   90.00
_cell.angle_beta   90.00
_cell.angle_gamma   90.00
#
_symmetry.space_group_name_H-M   'P 1'
#
loop_
_entity.id
_entity.type
_entity.pdbx_description
1 polymer ?
#
loop_
_entity_poly.entity_id
_entity_poly.type
_entity_poly.pdbx_seq_one_letter_code
_entity_poly.pdbx_strand_id
1 'polypeptide(L)'
;MPTIGFHAQHEQAHPRDLRDSAVHAEQAGFDAVMCSDHLAPWSRRQGHSGLTFAWLGAALQATERVPMGCFHAPGQRYHPVISAQAFATLAAMFPGRFPWVALGSGEALNEHVTGDPWPTKDVRMARLRECVDVMRALWRGEEVSHRGLVTVDRARVWSLPDEPPKLVAGAVSAETAAWAAEWADGLITVNQPPDLLRRVAGAYRDAGGRGELHLQVHLSWARDDDAALAAACETWRSNCLPTSLAWELETPEQFEAATRHVPPEE
;
A
#
# COMPACT_ATOMS: atom_id res chain seq x y z
N MET A 1 22.90 -7.99 -0.47
CA MET A 1 21.88 -9.01 -0.77
C MET A 1 20.55 -8.31 -0.88
N PRO A 2 19.56 -8.79 -1.64
CA PRO A 2 18.23 -8.20 -1.61
C PRO A 2 17.60 -8.38 -0.23
N THR A 3 16.81 -7.41 0.20
CA THR A 3 15.98 -7.48 1.41
C THR A 3 14.75 -8.32 1.11
N ILE A 4 14.41 -9.27 1.97
CA ILE A 4 13.23 -10.12 1.82
C ILE A 4 12.23 -9.78 2.93
N GLY A 5 11.07 -9.22 2.52
CA GLY A 5 10.01 -8.82 3.42
C GLY A 5 8.82 -9.78 3.43
N PHE A 6 8.11 -9.84 4.55
CA PHE A 6 6.81 -10.47 4.67
C PHE A 6 5.70 -9.45 4.38
N HIS A 7 4.76 -9.80 3.50
CA HIS A 7 3.58 -8.97 3.24
C HIS A 7 2.40 -9.44 4.10
N ALA A 8 2.02 -8.62 5.07
CA ALA A 8 0.89 -8.84 5.96
C ALA A 8 -0.41 -8.34 5.29
N GLN A 9 -1.19 -9.25 4.75
CA GLN A 9 -2.42 -8.93 4.02
C GLN A 9 -3.61 -8.86 4.97
N HIS A 10 -4.12 -7.66 5.18
CA HIS A 10 -5.27 -7.40 6.07
C HIS A 10 -6.54 -8.07 5.60
N GLU A 11 -6.68 -8.32 4.30
CA GLU A 11 -7.87 -8.88 3.67
C GLU A 11 -8.06 -10.36 3.99
N GLN A 12 -6.97 -11.09 4.26
CA GLN A 12 -6.97 -12.55 4.35
C GLN A 12 -6.96 -13.09 5.78
N ALA A 13 -6.59 -12.28 6.77
CA ALA A 13 -6.38 -12.77 8.12
C ALA A 13 -7.02 -11.86 9.18
N HIS A 14 -7.53 -12.49 10.22
CA HIS A 14 -7.98 -11.75 11.40
C HIS A 14 -6.83 -10.90 11.96
N PRO A 15 -7.04 -9.63 12.35
CA PRO A 15 -5.95 -8.71 12.75
C PRO A 15 -5.01 -9.25 13.83
N ARG A 16 -5.53 -10.06 14.77
CA ARG A 16 -4.71 -10.72 15.81
C ARG A 16 -3.75 -11.73 15.20
N ASP A 17 -4.26 -12.60 14.33
CA ASP A 17 -3.47 -13.67 13.72
C ASP A 17 -2.43 -13.09 12.76
N LEU A 18 -2.79 -12.00 12.07
CA LEU A 18 -1.88 -11.26 11.20
C LEU A 18 -0.73 -10.61 12.00
N ARG A 19 -1.02 -10.05 13.19
CA ARG A 19 0.01 -9.55 14.11
C ARG A 19 0.96 -10.68 14.54
N ASP A 20 0.41 -11.81 14.92
CA ASP A 20 1.20 -12.98 15.34
C ASP A 20 2.03 -13.53 14.17
N SER A 21 1.52 -13.45 12.94
CA SER A 21 2.28 -13.77 11.73
C SER A 21 3.46 -12.81 11.50
N ALA A 22 3.34 -11.53 11.81
CA ALA A 22 4.46 -10.59 11.74
C ALA A 22 5.56 -10.93 12.77
N VAL A 23 5.18 -11.35 13.98
CA VAL A 23 6.14 -11.86 14.99
C VAL A 23 6.84 -13.12 14.49
N HIS A 24 6.11 -14.07 13.88
CA HIS A 24 6.70 -15.27 13.30
C HIS A 24 7.64 -14.94 12.13
N ALA A 25 7.29 -13.96 11.28
CA ALA A 25 8.15 -13.52 10.19
C ALA A 25 9.48 -12.98 10.71
N GLU A 26 9.46 -12.16 11.77
CA GLU A 26 10.69 -11.70 12.44
C GLU A 26 11.53 -12.86 12.97
N GLN A 27 10.90 -13.84 13.64
CA GLN A 27 11.57 -15.03 14.18
C GLN A 27 12.16 -15.91 13.07
N ALA A 28 11.47 -16.00 11.93
CA ALA A 28 11.92 -16.75 10.76
C ALA A 28 13.05 -16.05 9.97
N GLY A 29 13.39 -14.80 10.34
CA GLY A 29 14.52 -14.07 9.76
C GLY A 29 14.16 -13.21 8.55
N PHE A 30 12.88 -12.84 8.35
CA PHE A 30 12.53 -11.81 7.39
C PHE A 30 13.16 -10.47 7.76
N ASP A 31 13.57 -9.71 6.75
CA ASP A 31 14.27 -8.44 6.92
C ASP A 31 13.32 -7.26 7.14
N ALA A 32 12.06 -7.38 6.71
CA ALA A 32 11.05 -6.33 6.81
C ALA A 32 9.62 -6.90 6.80
N VAL A 33 8.65 -6.09 7.19
CA VAL A 33 7.22 -6.38 7.03
C VAL A 33 6.56 -5.22 6.29
N MET A 34 5.65 -5.52 5.38
CA MET A 34 4.76 -4.54 4.76
C MET A 34 3.31 -4.98 4.99
N CYS A 35 2.38 -4.06 5.15
CA CYS A 35 0.95 -4.38 5.17
C CYS A 35 0.16 -3.60 4.13
N SER A 36 -0.98 -4.16 3.74
CA SER A 36 -2.02 -3.45 2.97
C SER A 36 -2.81 -2.46 3.85
N ASP A 37 -3.51 -1.55 3.22
CA ASP A 37 -4.45 -0.62 3.85
C ASP A 37 -5.77 -0.62 3.09
N HIS A 38 -6.53 -1.67 3.27
CA HIS A 38 -7.84 -1.84 2.67
C HIS A 38 -8.95 -1.64 3.71
N LEU A 39 -10.10 -1.14 3.27
CA LEU A 39 -11.33 -1.11 4.05
C LEU A 39 -12.11 -2.42 3.86
N ALA A 40 -12.13 -2.92 2.62
CA ALA A 40 -12.84 -4.13 2.26
C ALA A 40 -11.88 -5.16 1.64
N PRO A 41 -12.14 -6.46 1.83
CA PRO A 41 -11.41 -7.52 1.12
C PRO A 41 -11.82 -7.57 -0.36
N TRP A 42 -10.99 -8.19 -1.20
CA TRP A 42 -11.29 -8.42 -2.63
C TRP A 42 -12.40 -9.45 -2.88
N SER A 43 -12.69 -10.27 -1.87
CA SER A 43 -13.79 -11.24 -1.91
C SER A 43 -14.28 -11.53 -0.50
N ARG A 44 -15.52 -12.02 -0.39
CA ARG A 44 -16.07 -12.47 0.90
C ARG A 44 -15.30 -13.64 1.51
N ARG A 45 -14.57 -14.40 0.69
CA ARG A 45 -13.76 -15.53 1.16
C ARG A 45 -12.53 -15.08 1.93
N GLN A 46 -11.93 -13.97 1.57
CA GLN A 46 -10.85 -13.37 2.35
C GLN A 46 -11.37 -12.91 3.73
N GLY A 47 -12.49 -12.20 3.75
CA GLY A 47 -13.36 -12.03 4.92
C GLY A 47 -12.86 -11.09 6.01
N HIS A 48 -11.70 -10.44 5.85
CA HIS A 48 -11.13 -9.54 6.84
C HIS A 48 -10.73 -8.20 6.23
N SER A 49 -10.60 -7.18 7.06
CA SER A 49 -9.85 -5.95 6.77
C SER A 49 -9.69 -5.14 8.06
N GLY A 50 -8.51 -5.11 8.62
CA GLY A 50 -8.20 -4.37 9.83
C GLY A 50 -7.71 -2.95 9.52
N LEU A 51 -7.96 -1.99 10.42
CA LEU A 51 -7.43 -0.63 10.27
C LEU A 51 -5.90 -0.63 10.41
N THR A 52 -5.21 -0.26 9.35
CA THR A 52 -3.75 -0.31 9.22
C THR A 52 -3.01 0.46 10.31
N PHE A 53 -3.44 1.66 10.66
CA PHE A 53 -2.76 2.45 11.70
C PHE A 53 -2.81 1.79 13.08
N ALA A 54 -3.95 1.20 13.46
CA ALA A 54 -4.08 0.49 14.72
C ALA A 54 -3.26 -0.80 14.73
N TRP A 55 -3.28 -1.53 13.61
CA TRP A 55 -2.54 -2.78 13.47
C TRP A 55 -1.02 -2.55 13.48
N LEU A 56 -0.52 -1.54 12.74
CA LEU A 56 0.91 -1.20 12.72
C LEU A 56 1.44 -0.87 14.11
N GLY A 57 0.71 -0.08 14.91
CA GLY A 57 1.11 0.21 16.28
C GLY A 57 1.24 -1.06 17.13
N ALA A 58 0.28 -1.98 16.99
CA ALA A 58 0.29 -3.26 17.72
C ALA A 58 1.40 -4.21 17.21
N ALA A 59 1.62 -4.29 15.90
CA ALA A 59 2.64 -5.15 15.29
C ALA A 59 4.06 -4.66 15.60
N LEU A 60 4.31 -3.35 15.49
CA LEU A 60 5.58 -2.73 15.88
C LEU A 60 5.89 -2.94 17.36
N GLN A 61 4.89 -2.85 18.24
CA GLN A 61 5.05 -3.12 19.67
C GLN A 61 5.30 -4.60 19.98
N ALA A 62 4.75 -5.52 19.17
CA ALA A 62 4.88 -6.96 19.37
C ALA A 62 6.17 -7.55 18.78
N THR A 63 6.92 -6.77 17.99
CA THR A 63 8.19 -7.16 17.35
C THR A 63 9.32 -6.28 17.86
N GLU A 64 10.58 -6.72 17.73
CA GLU A 64 11.75 -6.03 18.29
C GLU A 64 12.65 -5.35 17.23
N ARG A 65 12.78 -5.96 16.03
CA ARG A 65 13.82 -5.61 15.06
C ARG A 65 13.30 -5.21 13.69
N VAL A 66 12.32 -5.96 13.14
CA VAL A 66 11.91 -5.77 11.75
C VAL A 66 11.32 -4.39 11.52
N PRO A 67 11.80 -3.63 10.55
CA PRO A 67 11.15 -2.43 10.10
C PRO A 67 9.82 -2.80 9.40
N MET A 68 8.84 -1.91 9.53
CA MET A 68 7.54 -2.07 8.92
C MET A 68 7.18 -0.87 8.04
N GLY A 69 6.45 -1.13 6.97
CA GLY A 69 5.83 -0.12 6.13
C GLY A 69 4.42 -0.54 5.75
N CYS A 70 3.70 0.32 5.05
CA CYS A 70 2.37 -0.01 4.53
C CYS A 70 2.17 0.56 3.13
N PHE A 71 1.20 0.00 2.41
CA PHE A 71 0.67 0.60 1.19
C PHE A 71 -0.56 1.42 1.58
N HIS A 72 -0.63 2.71 1.21
CA HIS A 72 -1.64 3.65 1.66
C HIS A 72 -2.11 4.56 0.52
N ALA A 73 -3.38 4.97 0.55
CA ALA A 73 -3.97 5.89 -0.44
C ALA A 73 -4.56 7.12 0.27
N PRO A 74 -3.83 8.23 0.33
CA PRO A 74 -4.37 9.48 0.89
C PRO A 74 -5.22 10.22 -0.15
N GLY A 75 -6.17 11.03 0.33
CA GLY A 75 -6.88 12.04 -0.46
C GLY A 75 -8.38 11.85 -0.61
N GLN A 76 -8.92 10.66 -0.39
CA GLN A 76 -10.37 10.46 -0.33
C GLN A 76 -10.79 9.87 1.01
N ARG A 77 -10.62 8.58 1.22
CA ARG A 77 -10.94 7.95 2.51
C ARG A 77 -10.14 8.54 3.66
N TYR A 78 -8.87 8.86 3.44
CA TYR A 78 -8.00 9.49 4.43
C TYR A 78 -7.59 10.90 4.03
N HIS A 79 -7.90 11.86 4.88
CA HIS A 79 -7.38 13.20 4.73
C HIS A 79 -5.85 13.22 4.94
N PRO A 80 -5.05 13.92 4.09
CA PRO A 80 -3.58 13.87 4.16
C PRO A 80 -3.00 14.35 5.50
N VAL A 81 -3.68 15.24 6.20
CA VAL A 81 -3.27 15.67 7.55
C VAL A 81 -3.35 14.53 8.56
N ILE A 82 -4.41 13.71 8.48
CA ILE A 82 -4.58 12.55 9.36
C ILE A 82 -3.53 11.49 9.04
N SER A 83 -3.29 11.22 7.75
CA SER A 83 -2.23 10.30 7.32
C SER A 83 -0.85 10.77 7.79
N ALA A 84 -0.54 12.05 7.59
CA ALA A 84 0.73 12.64 8.06
C ALA A 84 0.92 12.51 9.56
N GLN A 85 -0.13 12.82 10.36
CA GLN A 85 -0.10 12.70 11.81
C GLN A 85 0.10 11.25 12.26
N ALA A 86 -0.63 10.29 11.68
CA ALA A 86 -0.55 8.89 12.04
C ALA A 86 0.84 8.31 11.76
N PHE A 87 1.41 8.59 10.58
CA PHE A 87 2.74 8.11 10.23
C PHE A 87 3.85 8.79 11.03
N ALA A 88 3.74 10.08 11.30
CA ALA A 88 4.68 10.77 12.19
C ALA A 88 4.64 10.16 13.61
N THR A 89 3.45 9.83 14.10
CA THR A 89 3.29 9.19 15.41
C THR A 89 3.95 7.82 15.45
N LEU A 90 3.73 6.97 14.44
CA LEU A 90 4.36 5.65 14.35
C LEU A 90 5.89 5.76 14.29
N ALA A 91 6.42 6.66 13.45
CA ALA A 91 7.86 6.86 13.33
C ALA A 91 8.48 7.43 14.62
N ALA A 92 7.79 8.32 15.33
CA ALA A 92 8.25 8.85 16.63
C ALA A 92 8.20 7.82 17.76
N MET A 93 7.16 6.95 17.76
CA MET A 93 7.06 5.86 18.76
C MET A 93 8.07 4.74 18.52
N PHE A 94 8.45 4.49 17.28
CA PHE A 94 9.32 3.38 16.88
C PHE A 94 10.45 3.87 15.97
N PRO A 95 11.44 4.63 16.50
CA PRO A 95 12.54 5.19 15.71
C PRO A 95 13.26 4.12 14.88
N GLY A 96 13.43 4.38 13.58
CA GLY A 96 14.06 3.45 12.63
C GLY A 96 13.23 2.22 12.25
N ARG A 97 12.09 2.00 12.91
CA ARG A 97 11.24 0.81 12.70
C ARG A 97 10.06 1.07 11.74
N PHE A 98 9.76 2.32 11.42
CA PHE A 98 8.74 2.70 10.43
C PHE A 98 9.37 3.62 9.36
N PRO A 99 10.27 3.09 8.51
CA PRO A 99 11.12 3.92 7.65
C PRO A 99 10.48 4.32 6.32
N TRP A 100 9.35 3.77 5.91
CA TRP A 100 8.72 4.07 4.63
C TRP A 100 7.21 3.81 4.59
N VAL A 101 6.55 4.54 3.70
CA VAL A 101 5.13 4.35 3.32
C VAL A 101 5.04 4.32 1.80
N ALA A 102 4.45 3.27 1.26
CA ALA A 102 4.11 3.23 -0.16
C ALA A 102 2.78 3.93 -0.39
N LEU A 103 2.73 4.81 -1.38
CA LEU A 103 1.55 5.60 -1.71
C LEU A 103 1.00 5.22 -3.08
N GLY A 104 -0.32 5.02 -3.14
CA GLY A 104 -1.10 4.83 -4.35
C GLY A 104 -2.21 5.86 -4.49
N SER A 105 -2.80 5.95 -5.68
CA SER A 105 -3.90 6.87 -5.96
C SER A 105 -5.28 6.36 -5.53
N GLY A 106 -5.33 5.21 -4.84
CA GLY A 106 -6.55 4.56 -4.35
C GLY A 106 -7.20 3.63 -5.35
N GLU A 107 -8.22 2.93 -4.85
CA GLU A 107 -9.07 1.97 -5.56
C GLU A 107 -10.52 2.20 -5.14
N ALA A 108 -11.48 2.09 -6.06
CA ALA A 108 -12.88 2.32 -5.77
C ALA A 108 -13.39 1.47 -4.60
N LEU A 109 -12.92 0.21 -4.50
CA LEU A 109 -13.24 -0.72 -3.40
C LEU A 109 -13.07 -0.10 -2.01
N ASN A 110 -12.05 0.73 -1.83
CA ASN A 110 -11.69 1.30 -0.54
C ASN A 110 -12.18 2.74 -0.36
N GLU A 111 -12.35 3.47 -1.47
CA GLU A 111 -12.53 4.91 -1.42
C GLU A 111 -14.00 5.37 -1.61
N HIS A 112 -14.86 4.55 -2.27
CA HIS A 112 -16.27 4.87 -2.53
C HIS A 112 -17.09 5.17 -1.27
N VAL A 113 -16.65 4.69 -0.12
CA VAL A 113 -17.34 4.78 1.18
C VAL A 113 -17.51 6.21 1.71
N THR A 114 -16.78 7.17 1.17
CA THR A 114 -16.97 8.59 1.50
C THR A 114 -18.26 9.16 0.91
N GLY A 115 -18.86 8.48 -0.07
CA GLY A 115 -20.00 8.98 -0.84
C GLY A 115 -19.62 9.97 -1.93
N ASP A 116 -18.35 10.34 -2.05
CA ASP A 116 -17.86 11.16 -3.13
C ASP A 116 -17.71 10.33 -4.41
N PRO A 117 -17.91 10.94 -5.60
CA PRO A 117 -17.69 10.25 -6.88
C PRO A 117 -16.26 9.74 -6.99
N TRP A 118 -16.09 8.53 -7.57
CA TRP A 118 -14.78 8.00 -7.89
C TRP A 118 -14.17 8.74 -9.08
N PRO A 119 -13.04 9.46 -8.92
CA PRO A 119 -12.50 10.32 -9.97
C PRO A 119 -11.73 9.53 -11.03
N THR A 120 -11.50 10.16 -12.18
CA THR A 120 -10.60 9.63 -13.21
C THR A 120 -9.18 9.46 -12.68
N LYS A 121 -8.38 8.59 -13.32
CA LYS A 121 -6.98 8.35 -12.96
C LYS A 121 -6.17 9.64 -12.84
N ASP A 122 -6.32 10.57 -13.80
CA ASP A 122 -5.55 11.82 -13.80
C ASP A 122 -5.86 12.69 -12.58
N VAL A 123 -7.13 12.78 -12.21
CA VAL A 123 -7.55 13.52 -11.00
C VAL A 123 -7.03 12.84 -9.74
N ARG A 124 -7.08 11.50 -9.68
CA ARG A 124 -6.54 10.74 -8.54
C ARG A 124 -5.02 10.95 -8.39
N MET A 125 -4.27 10.93 -9.51
CA MET A 125 -2.84 11.17 -9.52
C MET A 125 -2.48 12.60 -9.10
N ALA A 126 -3.19 13.61 -9.61
CA ALA A 126 -3.02 15.00 -9.20
C ALA A 126 -3.32 15.18 -7.70
N ARG A 127 -4.41 14.57 -7.21
CA ARG A 127 -4.77 14.58 -5.78
C ARG A 127 -3.70 13.92 -4.92
N LEU A 128 -3.15 12.78 -5.34
CA LEU A 128 -2.05 12.13 -4.65
C LEU A 128 -0.83 13.04 -4.54
N ARG A 129 -0.49 13.77 -5.61
CA ARG A 129 0.62 14.72 -5.60
C ARG A 129 0.40 15.84 -4.57
N GLU A 130 -0.79 16.43 -4.51
CA GLU A 130 -1.12 17.42 -3.48
C GLU A 130 -1.00 16.84 -2.06
N CYS A 131 -1.46 15.61 -1.85
CA CYS A 131 -1.32 14.92 -0.57
C CYS A 131 0.15 14.73 -0.15
N VAL A 132 1.01 14.35 -1.09
CA VAL A 132 2.46 14.20 -0.87
C VAL A 132 3.06 15.54 -0.42
N ASP A 133 2.75 16.62 -1.11
CA ASP A 133 3.29 17.95 -0.81
C ASP A 133 2.82 18.43 0.57
N VAL A 134 1.53 18.22 0.90
CA VAL A 134 0.96 18.53 2.23
C VAL A 134 1.64 17.71 3.33
N MET A 135 1.77 16.38 3.15
CA MET A 135 2.37 15.50 4.14
C MET A 135 3.83 15.88 4.41
N ARG A 136 4.61 16.15 3.36
CA ARG A 136 6.02 16.58 3.49
C ARG A 136 6.15 17.92 4.21
N ALA A 137 5.30 18.90 3.91
CA ALA A 137 5.30 20.20 4.60
C ALA A 137 4.99 20.03 6.09
N LEU A 138 3.97 19.20 6.42
CA LEU A 138 3.62 18.91 7.81
C LEU A 138 4.77 18.22 8.56
N TRP A 139 5.51 17.32 7.92
CA TRP A 139 6.66 16.64 8.54
C TRP A 139 7.89 17.54 8.70
N ARG A 140 7.97 18.65 7.98
CA ARG A 140 8.95 19.72 8.25
C ARG A 140 8.55 20.62 9.42
N GLY A 141 7.38 20.37 10.06
CA GLY A 141 6.85 21.19 11.16
C GLY A 141 6.17 22.49 10.71
N GLU A 142 5.88 22.62 9.42
CA GLU A 142 5.21 23.80 8.87
C GLU A 142 3.73 23.83 9.27
N GLU A 143 3.16 25.04 9.41
CA GLU A 143 1.72 25.24 9.39
C GLU A 143 1.24 25.29 7.94
N VAL A 144 0.36 24.39 7.55
CA VAL A 144 -0.07 24.19 6.16
C VAL A 144 -1.50 24.66 5.97
N SER A 145 -1.71 25.52 4.98
CA SER A 145 -3.01 25.80 4.38
C SER A 145 -2.93 25.52 2.90
N HIS A 146 -3.86 24.72 2.37
CA HIS A 146 -3.91 24.31 0.97
C HIS A 146 -5.36 24.31 0.46
N ARG A 147 -5.57 24.72 -0.78
CA ARG A 147 -6.87 24.68 -1.47
C ARG A 147 -6.67 24.16 -2.89
N GLY A 148 -7.10 22.93 -3.12
CA GLY A 148 -7.00 22.24 -4.38
C GLY A 148 -7.95 21.04 -4.39
N LEU A 149 -7.49 19.90 -4.87
CA LEU A 149 -8.21 18.62 -4.81
C LEU A 149 -8.31 18.06 -3.39
N VAL A 150 -7.51 18.58 -2.48
CA VAL A 150 -7.68 18.46 -1.03
C VAL A 150 -7.70 19.85 -0.41
N THR A 151 -8.36 19.99 0.74
CA THR A 151 -8.40 21.28 1.45
C THR A 151 -7.80 21.11 2.84
N VAL A 152 -6.86 21.97 3.18
CA VAL A 152 -6.21 22.02 4.50
C VAL A 152 -6.30 23.46 5.02
N ASP A 153 -6.68 23.65 6.29
CA ASP A 153 -6.73 24.97 6.93
C ASP A 153 -5.87 24.98 8.19
N ARG A 154 -4.75 25.70 8.16
CA ARG A 154 -3.83 25.96 9.27
C ARG A 154 -3.49 24.70 10.09
N ALA A 155 -3.22 23.58 9.38
CA ALA A 155 -2.87 22.33 10.02
C ALA A 155 -1.38 22.26 10.36
N ARG A 156 -1.06 21.65 11.49
CA ARG A 156 0.32 21.38 11.94
C ARG A 156 0.38 20.03 12.64
N VAL A 157 1.42 19.26 12.39
CA VAL A 157 1.76 18.07 13.16
C VAL A 157 2.72 18.45 14.27
N TRP A 158 2.35 18.15 15.52
CA TRP A 158 3.10 18.56 16.71
C TRP A 158 4.11 17.54 17.20
N SER A 159 3.82 16.24 17.03
CA SER A 159 4.73 15.17 17.41
C SER A 159 5.42 14.69 16.14
N LEU A 160 6.64 15.16 15.92
CA LEU A 160 7.44 14.83 14.75
C LEU A 160 8.51 13.81 15.12
N PRO A 161 8.80 12.84 14.25
CA PRO A 161 9.96 11.99 14.37
C PRO A 161 11.23 12.74 13.97
N ASP A 162 12.39 12.30 14.45
CA ASP A 162 13.68 12.83 13.96
C ASP A 162 13.88 12.58 12.47
N GLU A 163 13.42 11.41 11.99
CA GLU A 163 13.42 11.04 10.58
C GLU A 163 12.00 10.63 10.15
N PRO A 164 11.31 11.43 9.31
CA PRO A 164 10.03 11.04 8.75
C PRO A 164 10.18 9.88 7.78
N PRO A 165 9.14 9.03 7.61
CA PRO A 165 9.20 7.91 6.69
C PRO A 165 9.35 8.37 5.24
N LYS A 166 10.13 7.64 4.45
CA LYS A 166 10.24 7.83 3.00
C LYS A 166 8.90 7.59 2.33
N LEU A 167 8.57 8.38 1.33
CA LEU A 167 7.38 8.19 0.49
C LEU A 167 7.76 7.42 -0.78
N VAL A 168 7.35 6.16 -0.84
CA VAL A 168 7.57 5.27 -1.98
C VAL A 168 6.34 5.30 -2.89
N ALA A 169 6.51 5.40 -4.19
CA ALA A 169 5.37 5.41 -5.12
C ALA A 169 5.00 4.00 -5.58
N GLY A 170 3.71 3.67 -5.57
CA GLY A 170 3.17 2.49 -6.23
C GLY A 170 2.98 2.73 -7.72
N ALA A 171 3.58 1.89 -8.58
CA ALA A 171 3.41 1.98 -10.02
C ALA A 171 3.47 0.61 -10.70
N VAL A 172 2.51 0.35 -11.59
CA VAL A 172 2.44 -0.87 -12.40
C VAL A 172 2.63 -0.59 -13.90
N SER A 173 2.82 0.67 -14.27
CA SER A 173 3.08 1.10 -15.66
C SER A 173 4.29 2.00 -15.74
N ALA A 174 4.97 2.02 -16.90
CA ALA A 174 6.11 2.87 -17.18
C ALA A 174 5.77 4.36 -17.05
N GLU A 175 4.59 4.77 -17.50
CA GLU A 175 4.11 6.15 -17.39
C GLU A 175 4.00 6.61 -15.92
N THR A 176 3.34 5.80 -15.08
CA THR A 176 3.21 6.11 -13.65
C THR A 176 4.57 6.08 -12.95
N ALA A 177 5.46 5.16 -13.34
CA ALA A 177 6.80 5.08 -12.77
C ALA A 177 7.67 6.31 -13.14
N ALA A 178 7.58 6.81 -14.36
CA ALA A 178 8.26 8.04 -14.77
C ALA A 178 7.74 9.26 -13.98
N TRP A 179 6.43 9.40 -13.86
CA TRP A 179 5.81 10.45 -13.03
C TRP A 179 6.22 10.36 -11.55
N ALA A 180 6.31 9.15 -11.01
CA ALA A 180 6.73 8.92 -9.63
C ALA A 180 8.15 9.43 -9.34
N ALA A 181 9.04 9.38 -10.33
CA ALA A 181 10.43 9.84 -10.19
C ALA A 181 10.55 11.34 -9.84
N GLU A 182 9.52 12.13 -10.09
CA GLU A 182 9.50 13.56 -9.77
C GLU A 182 9.39 13.84 -8.26
N TRP A 183 8.86 12.89 -7.49
CA TRP A 183 8.54 13.15 -6.09
C TRP A 183 8.86 11.99 -5.13
N ALA A 184 8.94 10.75 -5.60
CA ALA A 184 9.05 9.60 -4.72
C ALA A 184 10.48 9.31 -4.29
N ASP A 185 10.63 8.89 -3.05
CA ASP A 185 11.91 8.46 -2.47
C ASP A 185 12.25 7.00 -2.83
N GLY A 186 11.35 6.30 -3.53
CA GLY A 186 11.48 4.94 -4.01
C GLY A 186 10.29 4.53 -4.87
N LEU A 187 10.35 3.33 -5.44
CA LEU A 187 9.26 2.77 -6.26
C LEU A 187 8.90 1.37 -5.76
N ILE A 188 7.61 1.07 -5.69
CA ILE A 188 7.09 -0.29 -5.47
C ILE A 188 6.21 -0.71 -6.63
N THR A 189 6.37 -1.94 -7.07
CA THR A 189 5.51 -2.57 -8.07
C THR A 189 5.13 -3.99 -7.66
N VAL A 190 4.19 -4.59 -8.37
CA VAL A 190 3.79 -5.99 -8.16
C VAL A 190 4.47 -6.90 -9.18
N ASN A 191 4.49 -8.20 -8.93
CA ASN A 191 5.00 -9.18 -9.89
C ASN A 191 4.23 -9.10 -11.22
N GLN A 192 4.98 -9.02 -12.29
CA GLN A 192 4.53 -8.90 -13.68
C GLN A 192 5.52 -9.66 -14.57
N PRO A 193 5.21 -9.92 -15.85
CA PRO A 193 6.20 -10.45 -16.78
C PRO A 193 7.51 -9.65 -16.74
N PRO A 194 8.68 -10.31 -16.79
CA PRO A 194 9.98 -9.66 -16.60
C PRO A 194 10.24 -8.45 -17.49
N ASP A 195 9.72 -8.45 -18.73
CA ASP A 195 9.87 -7.32 -19.65
C ASP A 195 9.04 -6.09 -19.20
N LEU A 196 7.88 -6.29 -18.59
CA LEU A 196 7.10 -5.22 -18.01
C LEU A 196 7.80 -4.65 -16.77
N LEU A 197 8.34 -5.50 -15.89
CA LEU A 197 9.12 -5.06 -14.73
C LEU A 197 10.34 -4.23 -15.15
N ARG A 198 11.09 -4.68 -16.18
CA ARG A 198 12.23 -3.89 -16.69
C ARG A 198 11.79 -2.54 -17.24
N ARG A 199 10.65 -2.46 -17.94
CA ARG A 199 10.11 -1.19 -18.46
C ARG A 199 9.69 -0.26 -17.33
N VAL A 200 9.00 -0.75 -16.31
CA VAL A 200 8.59 0.05 -15.14
C VAL A 200 9.81 0.58 -14.40
N ALA A 201 10.76 -0.30 -14.07
CA ALA A 201 11.98 0.09 -13.36
C ALA A 201 12.85 1.04 -14.20
N GLY A 202 12.99 0.77 -15.53
CA GLY A 202 13.73 1.62 -16.47
C GLY A 202 13.12 3.01 -16.54
N ALA A 203 11.81 3.13 -16.75
CA ALA A 203 11.13 4.42 -16.83
C ALA A 203 11.32 5.28 -15.57
N TYR A 204 11.27 4.68 -14.37
CA TYR A 204 11.60 5.37 -13.12
C TYR A 204 13.04 5.89 -13.10
N ARG A 205 14.01 5.05 -13.51
CA ARG A 205 15.43 5.42 -13.54
C ARG A 205 15.74 6.48 -14.59
N ASP A 206 15.19 6.34 -15.79
CA ASP A 206 15.39 7.25 -16.91
C ASP A 206 14.82 8.64 -16.62
N ALA A 207 13.70 8.70 -15.88
CA ALA A 207 13.11 9.94 -15.38
C ALA A 207 13.85 10.55 -14.17
N GLY A 208 14.97 9.97 -13.73
CA GLY A 208 15.82 10.50 -12.66
C GLY A 208 15.57 9.92 -11.27
N GLY A 209 14.67 8.95 -11.11
CA GLY A 209 14.41 8.26 -9.84
C GLY A 209 15.64 7.51 -9.33
N ARG A 210 16.03 7.75 -8.07
CA ARG A 210 17.27 7.20 -7.45
C ARG A 210 16.99 6.27 -6.27
N GLY A 211 15.76 6.27 -5.77
CA GLY A 211 15.36 5.50 -4.59
C GLY A 211 15.37 4.00 -4.78
N GLU A 212 15.08 3.27 -3.71
CA GLU A 212 14.98 1.81 -3.72
C GLU A 212 13.83 1.33 -4.60
N LEU A 213 14.00 0.14 -5.16
CA LEU A 213 12.95 -0.55 -5.92
C LEU A 213 12.46 -1.72 -5.09
N HIS A 214 11.14 -1.75 -4.84
CA HIS A 214 10.46 -2.80 -4.11
C HIS A 214 9.61 -3.62 -5.08
N LEU A 215 9.61 -4.93 -4.91
CA LEU A 215 8.77 -5.85 -5.68
C LEU A 215 7.89 -6.64 -4.71
N GLN A 216 6.59 -6.47 -4.83
CA GLN A 216 5.61 -7.32 -4.15
C GLN A 216 5.37 -8.56 -5.02
N VAL A 217 5.56 -9.74 -4.43
CA VAL A 217 5.34 -11.03 -5.10
C VAL A 217 4.19 -11.75 -4.41
N HIS A 218 3.18 -12.14 -5.19
CA HIS A 218 2.14 -13.03 -4.71
C HIS A 218 2.67 -14.45 -4.67
N LEU A 219 2.53 -15.10 -3.53
CA LEU A 219 3.03 -16.44 -3.29
C LEU A 219 1.96 -17.27 -2.60
N SER A 220 1.69 -18.46 -3.10
CA SER A 220 0.96 -19.50 -2.40
C SER A 220 1.91 -20.64 -2.07
N TRP A 221 1.90 -21.08 -0.82
CA TRP A 221 2.75 -22.16 -0.36
C TRP A 221 1.95 -23.17 0.47
N ALA A 222 2.17 -24.46 0.20
CA ALA A 222 1.68 -25.56 1.01
C ALA A 222 2.71 -26.70 0.99
N ARG A 223 2.41 -27.82 1.69
CA ARG A 223 3.32 -28.99 1.70
C ARG A 223 3.34 -29.76 0.39
N ASP A 224 2.30 -29.62 -0.41
CA ASP A 224 2.20 -30.18 -1.76
C ASP A 224 1.66 -29.11 -2.73
N ASP A 225 1.97 -29.29 -4.01
CA ASP A 225 1.67 -28.32 -5.06
C ASP A 225 0.16 -28.20 -5.31
N ASP A 226 -0.61 -29.29 -5.20
CA ASP A 226 -2.05 -29.28 -5.43
C ASP A 226 -2.76 -28.43 -4.36
N ALA A 227 -2.36 -28.56 -3.10
CA ALA A 227 -2.89 -27.74 -2.01
C ALA A 227 -2.48 -26.27 -2.17
N ALA A 228 -1.26 -25.98 -2.61
CA ALA A 228 -0.82 -24.61 -2.88
C ALA A 228 -1.60 -23.99 -4.04
N LEU A 229 -1.81 -24.73 -5.13
CA LEU A 229 -2.61 -24.30 -6.27
C LEU A 229 -4.06 -24.05 -5.88
N ALA A 230 -4.69 -24.98 -5.15
CA ALA A 230 -6.06 -24.83 -4.67
C ALA A 230 -6.24 -23.56 -3.81
N ALA A 231 -5.30 -23.30 -2.90
CA ALA A 231 -5.30 -22.09 -2.07
C ALA A 231 -5.15 -20.82 -2.91
N ALA A 232 -4.27 -20.81 -3.92
CA ALA A 232 -4.11 -19.69 -4.84
C ALA A 232 -5.38 -19.41 -5.63
N CYS A 233 -5.97 -20.45 -6.24
CA CYS A 233 -7.21 -20.35 -7.02
C CYS A 233 -8.39 -19.84 -6.18
N GLU A 234 -8.45 -20.21 -4.92
CA GLU A 234 -9.49 -19.73 -4.03
C GLU A 234 -9.28 -18.27 -3.60
N THR A 235 -8.06 -17.92 -3.21
CA THR A 235 -7.72 -16.65 -2.60
C THR A 235 -7.52 -15.53 -3.62
N TRP A 236 -6.92 -15.83 -4.77
CA TRP A 236 -6.40 -14.87 -5.74
C TRP A 236 -7.19 -14.77 -7.04
N ARG A 237 -8.41 -15.29 -7.07
CA ARG A 237 -9.26 -15.25 -8.27
C ARG A 237 -9.42 -13.83 -8.85
N SER A 238 -9.43 -12.79 -8.02
CA SER A 238 -9.50 -11.40 -8.47
C SER A 238 -8.30 -10.95 -9.31
N ASN A 239 -7.15 -11.64 -9.20
CA ASN A 239 -5.92 -11.28 -9.92
C ASN A 239 -5.98 -11.58 -11.43
N CYS A 240 -6.97 -12.34 -11.90
CA CYS A 240 -7.23 -12.51 -13.34
C CYS A 240 -7.81 -11.25 -14.01
N LEU A 241 -8.32 -10.30 -13.23
CA LEU A 241 -8.91 -9.07 -13.78
C LEU A 241 -7.81 -8.11 -14.24
N PRO A 242 -8.00 -7.45 -15.41
CA PRO A 242 -7.14 -6.34 -15.79
C PRO A 242 -7.16 -5.25 -14.69
N THR A 243 -6.00 -4.69 -14.37
CA THR A 243 -5.87 -3.65 -13.33
C THR A 243 -6.79 -2.45 -13.57
N SER A 244 -7.02 -2.08 -14.84
CA SER A 244 -7.93 -1.00 -15.22
C SER A 244 -9.39 -1.27 -14.81
N LEU A 245 -9.81 -2.54 -14.77
CA LEU A 245 -11.13 -2.93 -14.29
C LEU A 245 -11.14 -3.05 -12.76
N ALA A 246 -10.13 -3.70 -12.19
CA ALA A 246 -10.05 -3.93 -10.76
C ALA A 246 -10.12 -2.63 -9.94
N TRP A 247 -9.52 -1.54 -10.43
CA TRP A 247 -9.54 -0.25 -9.73
C TRP A 247 -10.88 0.48 -9.75
N GLU A 248 -11.81 0.06 -10.61
CA GLU A 248 -13.13 0.68 -10.77
C GLU A 248 -14.25 -0.10 -10.06
N LEU A 249 -13.96 -1.30 -9.54
CA LEU A 249 -14.93 -2.10 -8.79
C LEU A 249 -14.98 -1.63 -7.33
N GLU A 250 -16.21 -1.47 -6.82
CA GLU A 250 -16.47 -0.84 -5.52
C GLU A 250 -16.74 -1.85 -4.39
N THR A 251 -17.14 -3.08 -4.73
CA THR A 251 -17.54 -4.05 -3.69
C THR A 251 -17.00 -5.45 -3.95
N PRO A 252 -16.80 -6.26 -2.88
CA PRO A 252 -16.43 -7.67 -3.03
C PRO A 252 -17.38 -8.45 -3.95
N GLU A 253 -18.67 -8.13 -3.93
CA GLU A 253 -19.67 -8.77 -4.77
C GLU A 253 -19.45 -8.49 -6.26
N GLN A 254 -19.00 -7.27 -6.61
CA GLN A 254 -18.65 -6.93 -8.00
C GLN A 254 -17.43 -7.72 -8.46
N PHE A 255 -16.40 -7.87 -7.62
CA PHE A 255 -15.24 -8.73 -7.92
C PHE A 255 -15.65 -10.20 -8.10
N GLU A 256 -16.48 -10.73 -7.21
CA GLU A 256 -16.98 -12.11 -7.33
C GLU A 256 -17.84 -12.30 -8.60
N ALA A 257 -18.66 -11.31 -8.96
CA ALA A 257 -19.45 -11.36 -10.17
C ALA A 257 -18.57 -11.30 -11.44
N ALA A 258 -17.57 -10.41 -11.45
CA ALA A 258 -16.66 -10.25 -12.59
C ALA A 258 -15.79 -11.51 -12.82
N THR A 259 -15.48 -12.27 -11.78
CA THR A 259 -14.62 -13.46 -11.86
C THR A 259 -15.39 -14.79 -11.86
N ARG A 260 -16.73 -14.75 -11.82
CA ARG A 260 -17.58 -15.94 -11.66
C ARG A 260 -17.32 -17.03 -12.71
N HIS A 261 -17.04 -16.63 -13.94
CA HIS A 261 -16.89 -17.52 -15.09
C HIS A 261 -15.44 -17.80 -15.47
N VAL A 262 -14.48 -17.25 -14.70
CA VAL A 262 -13.06 -17.52 -14.92
C VAL A 262 -12.74 -18.87 -14.26
N PRO A 263 -12.21 -19.83 -15.01
CA PRO A 263 -11.75 -21.09 -14.44
C PRO A 263 -10.67 -20.83 -13.37
N PRO A 264 -10.64 -21.64 -12.30
CA PRO A 264 -9.63 -21.46 -11.24
C PRO A 264 -8.18 -21.55 -11.71
N GLU A 265 -7.95 -22.23 -12.84
CA GLU A 265 -6.63 -22.51 -13.41
C GLU A 265 -6.06 -21.34 -14.25
N GLU A 266 -6.89 -20.35 -14.58
CA GLU A 266 -6.51 -19.14 -15.32
C GLU A 266 -6.21 -17.94 -14.39
#